data_cc78def8bb4918f8930663f73ce3ee55
#
_entry.id   cc78def8bb4918f8930663f73ce3ee55
#
_cell.length_a   1.000
_cell.length_b   1.000
_cell.length_c   1.000
_cell.angle_alpha   90.00
_cell.angle_beta   90.00
_cell.angle_gamma   90.00
#
_symmetry.space_group_name_H-M   'P 1'
#
loop_
_entity.id
_entity.type
_entity.pdbx_description
1 polymer ?
#
loop_
_entity_poly.entity_id
_entity_poly.type
_entity_poly.pdbx_seq_one_letter_code
_entity_poly.pdbx_strand_id
1 'polypeptide(L)'
;MIRARRLRLLASVAAAALLATACGNGLEGDTDDDAAADNGEVAEAGTESLEGAEITVASKDFDEQLVLGYISVALLEDAGVTVTDEVNLGGTDAARGALEAGEIDHYWEYTGTAWISFFGETEPIPDRVEQFEAVRDRDAAERGLFWLEPTLFNNTYGIAMSQEANEELGGISTISEMGELLESDPDAVTLCVESEFSARDDGLPGMEEHYGIEIPGGNVTVLDTGVIYGATADRDPCNFGEVFTTDGRIAALDLKVLEDDQAFFPLYNVSPVFVESAWTEYGQTLEELYAPVAAELDDDTMASLNARVSADGERPADVAVDWLTENGFIG
;
A
#
# COMPACT_ATOMS: atom_id res chain seq x y z
N MET A 1 -14.70 11.56 57.26
CA MET A 1 -14.64 10.70 58.49
C MET A 1 -14.25 9.28 58.07
N ILE A 2 -13.10 8.79 58.65
CA ILE A 2 -12.82 7.41 58.99
C ILE A 2 -12.57 6.46 57.79
N ARG A 3 -11.50 5.74 57.65
CA ARG A 3 -10.16 5.52 58.24
C ARG A 3 -9.43 4.53 57.29
N ALA A 4 -8.17 4.73 57.15
CA ALA A 4 -7.20 3.84 56.54
C ALA A 4 -7.12 2.46 57.23
N ARG A 5 -6.77 1.40 56.47
CA ARG A 5 -6.00 0.26 57.01
C ARG A 5 -4.96 -0.24 56.01
N ARG A 6 -3.73 -0.01 56.41
CA ARG A 6 -2.52 -0.67 55.86
C ARG A 6 -2.43 -2.08 56.49
N LEU A 7 -2.05 -3.05 55.68
CA LEU A 7 -1.43 -4.26 56.25
C LEU A 7 -0.18 -4.63 55.43
N ARG A 8 0.95 -4.53 56.08
CA ARG A 8 2.25 -5.06 55.67
C ARG A 8 2.35 -6.49 56.21
N LEU A 9 2.91 -7.41 55.43
CA LEU A 9 3.62 -8.57 55.99
C LEU A 9 4.78 -8.97 55.05
N LEU A 10 5.85 -9.15 55.63
CA LEU A 10 7.25 -9.41 55.50
C LEU A 10 7.57 -10.84 55.00
N ALA A 11 8.54 -10.95 54.14
CA ALA A 11 9.78 -11.73 54.17
C ALA A 11 9.74 -13.25 54.41
N SER A 12 10.39 -13.99 53.53
CA SER A 12 11.42 -14.97 53.98
C SER A 12 12.33 -15.36 52.79
N VAL A 13 13.60 -15.19 53.04
CA VAL A 13 14.79 -15.62 52.29
C VAL A 13 15.04 -17.09 52.59
N ALA A 14 15.43 -17.88 51.60
CA ALA A 14 16.21 -19.08 51.79
C ALA A 14 17.21 -19.26 50.63
N ALA A 15 18.47 -19.02 50.96
CA ALA A 15 19.62 -19.37 50.15
C ALA A 15 20.03 -20.83 50.40
N ALA A 16 20.38 -21.55 49.34
CA ALA A 16 21.17 -22.78 49.46
C ALA A 16 22.25 -22.79 48.39
N ALA A 17 23.49 -22.59 48.80
CA ALA A 17 24.69 -22.78 48.02
C ALA A 17 25.14 -24.23 48.05
N LEU A 18 25.56 -24.78 46.92
CA LEU A 18 26.40 -25.98 46.89
C LEU A 18 27.51 -25.78 45.88
N LEU A 19 28.72 -25.75 46.42
CA LEU A 19 30.03 -25.73 45.73
C LEU A 19 30.37 -27.14 45.23
N ALA A 20 30.86 -27.22 44.01
CA ALA A 20 31.77 -28.30 43.61
C ALA A 20 32.82 -27.76 42.67
N THR A 21 34.05 -27.79 43.12
CA THR A 21 35.30 -27.46 42.48
C THR A 21 35.74 -28.54 41.49
N ALA A 22 36.22 -28.18 40.33
CA ALA A 22 37.27 -28.91 39.62
C ALA A 22 38.10 -27.96 38.76
N CYS A 23 39.40 -28.00 38.98
CA CYS A 23 40.47 -27.25 38.31
C CYS A 23 40.74 -27.74 36.89
N GLY A 24 41.22 -26.81 36.00
CA GLY A 24 41.90 -27.17 34.78
C GLY A 24 42.20 -25.96 33.89
N ASN A 25 43.38 -25.41 34.08
CA ASN A 25 44.29 -24.61 33.23
C ASN A 25 43.85 -24.08 31.85
N GLY A 26 43.93 -22.77 31.71
CA GLY A 26 44.85 -22.00 30.80
C GLY A 26 44.38 -21.75 29.40
N LEU A 27 44.15 -20.51 29.07
CA LEU A 27 44.85 -19.63 28.10
C LEU A 27 43.97 -18.47 27.67
N GLU A 28 44.55 -17.33 27.64
CA GLU A 28 44.01 -16.04 27.17
C GLU A 28 43.44 -16.13 25.77
N GLY A 29 42.29 -15.48 25.55
CA GLY A 29 41.75 -15.22 24.24
C GLY A 29 40.66 -14.15 24.40
N ASP A 30 40.88 -12.99 23.79
CA ASP A 30 39.99 -11.85 23.69
C ASP A 30 38.57 -12.30 23.34
N THR A 31 37.62 -11.88 24.12
CA THR A 31 36.20 -12.00 23.76
C THR A 31 35.75 -10.70 23.14
N ASP A 32 35.83 -10.64 21.81
CA ASP A 32 34.95 -9.78 21.04
C ASP A 32 33.51 -10.33 21.21
N ASP A 33 32.67 -9.56 21.88
CA ASP A 33 31.23 -9.76 21.91
C ASP A 33 30.66 -9.35 20.52
N ASP A 34 30.84 -10.23 19.54
CA ASP A 34 29.98 -10.23 18.35
C ASP A 34 28.61 -10.76 18.78
N ALA A 35 27.70 -9.84 19.08
CA ALA A 35 26.27 -10.14 19.02
C ALA A 35 25.98 -10.52 17.55
N ALA A 36 25.99 -11.80 17.26
CA ALA A 36 25.46 -12.33 16.01
C ALA A 36 24.00 -11.84 15.92
N ALA A 37 23.74 -10.94 15.01
CA ALA A 37 22.40 -10.70 14.53
C ALA A 37 21.85 -12.06 14.11
N ASP A 38 20.77 -12.48 14.74
CA ASP A 38 19.96 -13.61 14.29
C ASP A 38 19.40 -13.18 12.92
N ASN A 39 20.11 -13.53 11.87
CA ASN A 39 19.59 -13.44 10.52
C ASN A 39 18.56 -14.55 10.43
N GLY A 40 17.29 -14.21 10.75
CA GLY A 40 16.16 -15.10 10.53
C GLY A 40 16.27 -15.63 9.11
N GLU A 41 16.35 -16.95 8.96
CA GLU A 41 16.39 -17.60 7.66
C GLU A 41 15.04 -17.32 6.98
N VAL A 42 15.06 -16.58 5.87
CA VAL A 42 13.85 -16.30 5.08
C VAL A 42 13.35 -17.62 4.51
N ALA A 43 12.04 -17.88 4.63
CA ALA A 43 11.45 -19.14 4.17
C ALA A 43 11.66 -19.34 2.67
N GLU A 44 12.03 -20.56 2.28
CA GLU A 44 12.16 -20.94 0.87
C GLU A 44 10.78 -21.09 0.22
N ALA A 45 10.68 -20.74 -1.08
CA ALA A 45 9.47 -20.89 -1.87
C ALA A 45 9.13 -22.35 -2.13
N GLY A 46 7.89 -22.76 -1.86
CA GLY A 46 7.39 -24.10 -2.16
C GLY A 46 7.02 -24.27 -3.62
N THR A 47 6.89 -25.52 -4.04
CA THR A 47 6.62 -25.91 -5.44
C THR A 47 5.40 -26.84 -5.59
N GLU A 48 4.55 -26.89 -4.57
CA GLU A 48 3.36 -27.74 -4.60
C GLU A 48 2.33 -27.21 -5.62
N SER A 49 1.47 -28.12 -6.10
CA SER A 49 0.38 -27.77 -7.01
C SER A 49 -0.67 -26.95 -6.28
N LEU A 50 -1.22 -25.94 -6.96
CA LEU A 50 -2.35 -25.15 -6.46
C LEU A 50 -3.69 -25.89 -6.48
N GLU A 51 -3.81 -27.02 -7.20
CA GLU A 51 -5.06 -27.78 -7.30
C GLU A 51 -5.52 -28.29 -5.93
N GLY A 52 -6.66 -27.75 -5.46
CA GLY A 52 -7.24 -28.10 -4.16
C GLY A 52 -6.68 -27.29 -2.98
N ALA A 53 -5.78 -26.34 -3.21
CA ALA A 53 -5.37 -25.37 -2.21
C ALA A 53 -6.57 -24.52 -1.75
N GLU A 54 -6.50 -23.98 -0.52
CA GLU A 54 -7.48 -23.04 0.00
C GLU A 54 -6.75 -21.71 0.24
N ILE A 55 -7.19 -20.61 -0.41
CA ILE A 55 -6.58 -19.27 -0.29
C ILE A 55 -7.67 -18.24 -0.10
N THR A 56 -7.52 -17.40 0.92
CA THR A 56 -8.38 -16.24 1.15
C THR A 56 -7.78 -15.02 0.48
N VAL A 57 -8.51 -14.46 -0.49
CA VAL A 57 -8.11 -13.27 -1.27
C VAL A 57 -8.90 -12.06 -0.80
N ALA A 58 -8.20 -10.97 -0.51
CA ALA A 58 -8.84 -9.70 -0.18
C ALA A 58 -8.38 -8.56 -1.09
N SER A 59 -8.92 -7.38 -0.88
CA SER A 59 -8.46 -6.13 -1.49
C SER A 59 -8.76 -4.93 -0.59
N LYS A 60 -8.14 -3.79 -0.91
CA LYS A 60 -8.60 -2.49 -0.42
C LYS A 60 -9.92 -2.12 -1.10
N ASP A 61 -10.55 -1.01 -0.69
CA ASP A 61 -11.94 -0.64 -0.99
C ASP A 61 -12.11 0.38 -2.14
N PHE A 62 -11.10 0.55 -3.01
CA PHE A 62 -11.19 1.41 -4.18
C PHE A 62 -11.09 0.64 -5.50
N ASP A 63 -11.62 1.22 -6.60
CA ASP A 63 -11.92 0.55 -7.86
C ASP A 63 -10.76 -0.29 -8.41
N GLU A 64 -9.53 0.22 -8.45
CA GLU A 64 -8.35 -0.50 -8.92
C GLU A 64 -8.07 -1.75 -8.09
N GLN A 65 -8.15 -1.62 -6.77
CA GLN A 65 -7.92 -2.74 -5.86
C GLN A 65 -9.02 -3.81 -5.97
N LEU A 66 -10.26 -3.41 -6.25
CA LEU A 66 -11.33 -4.36 -6.53
C LEU A 66 -11.04 -5.15 -7.80
N VAL A 67 -10.57 -4.49 -8.87
CA VAL A 67 -10.18 -5.18 -10.12
C VAL A 67 -9.01 -6.14 -9.87
N LEU A 68 -7.95 -5.70 -9.19
CA LEU A 68 -6.79 -6.54 -8.86
C LEU A 68 -7.16 -7.73 -7.97
N GLY A 69 -8.03 -7.52 -6.98
CA GLY A 69 -8.56 -8.57 -6.13
C GLY A 69 -9.30 -9.64 -6.94
N TYR A 70 -10.19 -9.23 -7.85
CA TYR A 70 -10.90 -10.16 -8.72
C TYR A 70 -10.03 -10.80 -9.81
N ILE A 71 -8.96 -10.14 -10.25
CA ILE A 71 -7.91 -10.79 -11.07
C ILE A 71 -7.33 -11.98 -10.30
N SER A 72 -6.99 -11.80 -9.03
CA SER A 72 -6.47 -12.89 -8.20
C SER A 72 -7.49 -13.99 -7.96
N VAL A 73 -8.75 -13.64 -7.66
CA VAL A 73 -9.82 -14.63 -7.47
C VAL A 73 -9.97 -15.51 -8.72
N ALA A 74 -10.14 -14.89 -9.89
CA ALA A 74 -10.36 -15.62 -11.13
C ALA A 74 -9.14 -16.47 -11.56
N LEU A 75 -7.94 -15.93 -11.38
CA LEU A 75 -6.68 -16.59 -11.72
C LEU A 75 -6.44 -17.83 -10.85
N LEU A 76 -6.66 -17.71 -9.55
CA LEU A 76 -6.50 -18.81 -8.59
C LEU A 76 -7.58 -19.88 -8.76
N GLU A 77 -8.84 -19.50 -9.02
CA GLU A 77 -9.92 -20.44 -9.29
C GLU A 77 -9.65 -21.26 -10.57
N ASP A 78 -9.15 -20.64 -11.65
CA ASP A 78 -8.77 -21.33 -12.89
C ASP A 78 -7.60 -22.31 -12.65
N ALA A 79 -6.69 -21.98 -11.72
CA ALA A 79 -5.61 -22.87 -11.28
C ALA A 79 -6.07 -24.01 -10.33
N GLY A 80 -7.36 -24.07 -9.99
CA GLY A 80 -7.96 -25.13 -9.16
C GLY A 80 -7.96 -24.87 -7.65
N VAL A 81 -7.70 -23.64 -7.24
CA VAL A 81 -7.77 -23.21 -5.83
C VAL A 81 -9.22 -23.04 -5.38
N THR A 82 -9.53 -23.41 -4.16
CA THR A 82 -10.76 -22.99 -3.48
C THR A 82 -10.55 -21.62 -2.87
N VAL A 83 -11.07 -20.58 -3.52
CA VAL A 83 -10.89 -19.20 -3.07
C VAL A 83 -11.99 -18.80 -2.10
N THR A 84 -11.60 -18.20 -0.96
CA THR A 84 -12.49 -17.40 -0.10
C THR A 84 -12.38 -15.95 -0.53
N ASP A 85 -13.47 -15.38 -1.04
CA ASP A 85 -13.53 -14.01 -1.54
C ASP A 85 -13.87 -13.02 -0.41
N GLU A 86 -12.88 -12.22 -0.01
CA GLU A 86 -12.98 -11.10 0.93
C GLU A 86 -12.57 -9.78 0.24
N VAL A 87 -12.75 -9.69 -1.08
CA VAL A 87 -12.52 -8.46 -1.87
C VAL A 87 -13.39 -7.33 -1.32
N ASN A 88 -12.81 -6.11 -1.20
CA ASN A 88 -13.43 -4.95 -0.56
C ASN A 88 -13.46 -5.04 0.99
N LEU A 89 -12.34 -5.48 1.58
CA LEU A 89 -12.23 -5.65 3.04
C LEU A 89 -12.21 -4.30 3.79
N GLY A 90 -11.68 -3.25 3.15
CA GLY A 90 -11.55 -1.90 3.73
C GLY A 90 -10.29 -1.20 3.24
N GLY A 91 -9.91 -0.08 3.89
CA GLY A 91 -8.72 0.69 3.55
C GLY A 91 -7.40 -0.03 3.87
N THR A 92 -6.30 0.71 3.70
CA THR A 92 -4.92 0.21 3.80
C THR A 92 -4.63 -0.53 5.12
N ASP A 93 -4.98 0.07 6.25
CA ASP A 93 -4.71 -0.54 7.57
C ASP A 93 -5.51 -1.81 7.80
N ALA A 94 -6.75 -1.90 7.28
CA ALA A 94 -7.61 -3.06 7.43
C ALA A 94 -7.05 -4.25 6.64
N ALA A 95 -6.71 -4.06 5.36
CA ALA A 95 -6.17 -5.11 4.50
C ALA A 95 -4.80 -5.60 5.03
N ARG A 96 -3.91 -4.66 5.38
CA ARG A 96 -2.58 -5.00 5.92
C ARG A 96 -2.69 -5.74 7.25
N GLY A 97 -3.51 -5.25 8.17
CA GLY A 97 -3.72 -5.90 9.48
C GLY A 97 -4.28 -7.30 9.36
N ALA A 98 -5.21 -7.54 8.43
CA ALA A 98 -5.77 -8.87 8.17
C ALA A 98 -4.72 -9.84 7.61
N LEU A 99 -3.84 -9.38 6.70
CA LEU A 99 -2.74 -10.19 6.18
C LEU A 99 -1.73 -10.55 7.28
N GLU A 100 -1.30 -9.58 8.08
CA GLU A 100 -0.36 -9.81 9.20
C GLU A 100 -0.95 -10.72 10.29
N ALA A 101 -2.26 -10.68 10.47
CA ALA A 101 -2.97 -11.57 11.40
C ALA A 101 -3.22 -12.98 10.85
N GLY A 102 -2.98 -13.21 9.54
CA GLY A 102 -3.31 -14.47 8.86
C GLY A 102 -4.82 -14.70 8.73
N GLU A 103 -5.61 -13.62 8.72
CA GLU A 103 -7.06 -13.69 8.45
C GLU A 103 -7.36 -13.76 6.96
N ILE A 104 -6.43 -13.24 6.13
CA ILE A 104 -6.38 -13.39 4.68
C ILE A 104 -5.00 -13.92 4.28
N ASP A 105 -4.90 -14.58 3.13
CA ASP A 105 -3.64 -15.14 2.63
C ASP A 105 -2.97 -14.26 1.59
N HIS A 106 -3.73 -13.41 0.90
CA HIS A 106 -3.28 -12.63 -0.23
C HIS A 106 -4.09 -11.37 -0.47
N TYR A 107 -3.38 -10.30 -0.85
CA TYR A 107 -3.92 -9.12 -1.53
C TYR A 107 -2.81 -8.42 -2.33
N TRP A 108 -3.15 -7.40 -3.13
CA TRP A 108 -2.21 -6.57 -3.86
C TRP A 108 -1.84 -5.34 -3.02
N GLU A 109 -0.53 -5.10 -2.86
CA GLU A 109 -0.04 -3.95 -2.10
C GLU A 109 0.94 -3.12 -2.92
N TYR A 110 1.06 -1.83 -2.57
CA TYR A 110 1.89 -0.84 -3.24
C TYR A 110 3.21 -0.65 -2.51
N THR A 111 4.32 -0.65 -3.28
CA THR A 111 5.67 -0.52 -2.73
C THR A 111 5.88 0.77 -1.95
N GLY A 112 5.31 1.91 -2.44
CA GLY A 112 5.37 3.20 -1.74
C GLY A 112 4.61 3.18 -0.42
N THR A 113 3.41 2.59 -0.38
CA THR A 113 2.64 2.44 0.85
C THR A 113 3.41 1.63 1.90
N ALA A 114 4.00 0.50 1.48
CA ALA A 114 4.78 -0.31 2.41
C ALA A 114 6.00 0.45 2.95
N TRP A 115 6.73 1.15 2.08
CA TRP A 115 7.92 1.90 2.44
C TRP A 115 7.62 3.02 3.44
N ILE A 116 6.64 3.86 3.13
CA ILE A 116 6.30 5.03 3.96
C ILE A 116 5.44 4.63 5.16
N SER A 117 4.29 3.97 4.94
CA SER A 117 3.29 3.78 5.99
C SER A 117 3.61 2.62 6.92
N PHE A 118 4.14 1.48 6.41
CA PHE A 118 4.36 0.31 7.26
C PHE A 118 5.77 0.26 7.85
N PHE A 119 6.76 0.80 7.13
CA PHE A 119 8.14 0.82 7.61
C PHE A 119 8.53 2.15 8.24
N GLY A 120 7.74 3.22 8.05
CA GLY A 120 7.98 4.53 8.63
C GLY A 120 9.18 5.26 8.02
N GLU A 121 9.54 4.93 6.79
CA GLU A 121 10.62 5.61 6.07
C GLU A 121 10.10 6.92 5.47
N THR A 122 10.88 7.98 5.55
CA THR A 122 10.47 9.31 5.08
C THR A 122 11.10 9.72 3.75
N GLU A 123 12.14 9.01 3.32
CA GLU A 123 12.85 9.29 2.07
C GLU A 123 12.43 8.25 1.03
N PRO A 124 11.71 8.64 -0.04
CA PRO A 124 11.33 7.69 -1.08
C PRO A 124 12.56 7.18 -1.86
N ILE A 125 12.50 5.94 -2.33
CA ILE A 125 13.50 5.37 -3.24
C ILE A 125 13.03 5.65 -4.66
N PRO A 126 13.76 6.45 -5.48
CA PRO A 126 13.28 6.86 -6.79
C PRO A 126 13.38 5.79 -7.88
N ASP A 127 14.18 4.75 -7.68
CA ASP A 127 14.27 3.61 -8.59
C ASP A 127 13.28 2.52 -8.18
N ARG A 128 12.38 2.13 -9.10
CA ARG A 128 11.31 1.18 -8.82
C ARG A 128 11.81 -0.22 -8.42
N VAL A 129 12.94 -0.65 -9.00
CA VAL A 129 13.48 -1.98 -8.71
C VAL A 129 14.15 -1.97 -7.34
N GLU A 130 14.93 -0.94 -7.04
CA GLU A 130 15.55 -0.76 -5.72
C GLU A 130 14.49 -0.64 -4.63
N GLN A 131 13.40 0.10 -4.87
CA GLN A 131 12.30 0.23 -3.90
C GLN A 131 11.58 -1.11 -3.69
N PHE A 132 11.26 -1.83 -4.76
CA PHE A 132 10.63 -3.14 -4.66
C PHE A 132 11.51 -4.13 -3.89
N GLU A 133 12.81 -4.22 -4.23
CA GLU A 133 13.74 -5.13 -3.54
C GLU A 133 13.86 -4.79 -2.05
N ALA A 134 13.96 -3.50 -1.70
CA ALA A 134 14.02 -3.06 -0.31
C ALA A 134 12.76 -3.43 0.48
N VAL A 135 11.58 -3.25 -0.12
CA VAL A 135 10.29 -3.60 0.49
C VAL A 135 10.16 -5.11 0.64
N ARG A 136 10.38 -5.86 -0.45
CA ARG A 136 10.29 -7.33 -0.47
C ARG A 136 11.17 -7.96 0.60
N ASP A 137 12.45 -7.60 0.62
CA ASP A 137 13.43 -8.23 1.50
C ASP A 137 13.16 -7.91 2.96
N ARG A 138 12.74 -6.67 3.25
CA ARG A 138 12.41 -6.25 4.61
C ARG A 138 11.13 -6.89 5.12
N ASP A 139 10.08 -6.95 4.32
CA ASP A 139 8.80 -7.52 4.73
C ASP A 139 8.88 -9.03 4.94
N ALA A 140 9.62 -9.72 4.07
CA ALA A 140 9.92 -11.14 4.25
C ALA A 140 10.69 -11.41 5.55
N ALA A 141 11.72 -10.61 5.84
CA ALA A 141 12.57 -10.81 7.02
C ALA A 141 11.88 -10.41 8.35
N GLU A 142 11.10 -9.31 8.36
CA GLU A 142 10.51 -8.77 9.58
C GLU A 142 9.12 -9.32 9.88
N ARG A 143 8.35 -9.72 8.84
CA ARG A 143 6.92 -10.06 8.98
C ARG A 143 6.50 -11.37 8.33
N GLY A 144 7.40 -12.02 7.56
CA GLY A 144 7.05 -13.25 6.83
C GLY A 144 6.01 -12.99 5.74
N LEU A 145 6.07 -11.83 5.08
CA LEU A 145 5.20 -11.47 3.97
C LEU A 145 6.02 -11.43 2.67
N PHE A 146 5.57 -12.16 1.68
CA PHE A 146 6.32 -12.43 0.46
C PHE A 146 5.69 -11.70 -0.73
N TRP A 147 6.48 -10.82 -1.33
CA TRP A 147 6.11 -10.01 -2.47
C TRP A 147 6.58 -10.68 -3.75
N LEU A 148 5.64 -10.95 -4.67
CA LEU A 148 5.97 -11.45 -6.00
C LEU A 148 6.45 -10.30 -6.91
N GLU A 149 6.83 -10.62 -8.16
CA GLU A 149 7.24 -9.61 -9.13
C GLU A 149 6.15 -8.52 -9.30
N PRO A 150 6.54 -7.22 -9.27
CA PRO A 150 5.61 -6.13 -9.34
C PRO A 150 5.11 -5.90 -10.76
N THR A 151 3.94 -5.30 -10.87
CA THR A 151 3.40 -4.79 -12.12
C THR A 151 4.26 -3.67 -12.72
N LEU A 152 3.99 -3.33 -13.98
CA LEU A 152 4.70 -2.24 -14.65
C LEU A 152 4.11 -0.86 -14.34
N PHE A 153 2.83 -0.78 -13.98
CA PHE A 153 2.17 0.50 -13.70
C PHE A 153 2.58 1.10 -12.35
N ASN A 154 2.46 2.42 -12.28
CA ASN A 154 2.69 3.22 -11.07
C ASN A 154 1.44 4.04 -10.76
N ASN A 155 0.67 3.63 -9.76
CA ASN A 155 -0.51 4.38 -9.32
C ASN A 155 -0.16 5.36 -8.20
N THR A 156 0.51 6.45 -8.55
CA THR A 156 0.88 7.48 -7.57
C THR A 156 -0.28 8.43 -7.30
N TYR A 157 -0.19 9.16 -6.19
CA TYR A 157 -1.05 10.32 -5.93
C TYR A 157 -0.74 11.47 -6.89
N GLY A 158 -1.72 12.32 -7.12
CA GLY A 158 -1.59 13.57 -7.82
C GLY A 158 -2.62 14.59 -7.34
N ILE A 159 -2.41 15.85 -7.69
CA ILE A 159 -3.40 16.91 -7.50
C ILE A 159 -3.94 17.27 -8.86
N ALA A 160 -5.26 17.28 -9.02
CA ALA A 160 -5.93 17.60 -10.27
C ALA A 160 -6.89 18.77 -10.10
N MET A 161 -7.26 19.37 -11.24
CA MET A 161 -8.25 20.42 -11.34
C MET A 161 -9.00 20.32 -12.67
N SER A 162 -10.18 20.95 -12.79
CA SER A 162 -10.86 21.03 -14.07
C SER A 162 -10.15 22.01 -15.05
N GLN A 163 -10.32 21.80 -16.35
CA GLN A 163 -9.79 22.74 -17.35
C GLN A 163 -10.33 24.16 -17.16
N GLU A 164 -11.62 24.28 -16.80
CA GLU A 164 -12.25 25.59 -16.53
C GLU A 164 -11.58 26.28 -15.33
N ALA A 165 -11.36 25.56 -14.22
CA ALA A 165 -10.66 26.11 -13.07
C ALA A 165 -9.23 26.53 -13.44
N ASN A 166 -8.54 25.71 -14.24
CA ASN A 166 -7.18 26.02 -14.69
C ASN A 166 -7.12 27.31 -15.52
N GLU A 167 -8.05 27.51 -16.46
CA GLU A 167 -8.12 28.73 -17.27
C GLU A 167 -8.40 29.97 -16.39
N GLU A 168 -9.34 29.87 -15.44
CA GLU A 168 -9.72 30.98 -14.57
C GLU A 168 -8.65 31.34 -13.53
N LEU A 169 -7.90 30.34 -13.03
CA LEU A 169 -6.90 30.51 -12.00
C LEU A 169 -5.49 30.79 -12.53
N GLY A 170 -5.34 31.05 -13.82
CA GLY A 170 -4.10 31.58 -14.42
C GLY A 170 -3.22 30.54 -15.11
N GLY A 171 -3.72 29.31 -15.36
CA GLY A 171 -3.01 28.30 -16.13
C GLY A 171 -1.99 27.49 -15.31
N ILE A 172 -2.36 27.11 -14.09
CA ILE A 172 -1.54 26.35 -13.14
C ILE A 172 -1.19 24.97 -13.73
N SER A 173 0.07 24.58 -13.62
CA SER A 173 0.60 23.34 -14.21
C SER A 173 1.36 22.48 -13.23
N THR A 174 1.81 23.03 -12.09
CA THR A 174 2.61 22.32 -11.08
C THR A 174 2.04 22.52 -9.69
N ILE A 175 2.44 21.67 -8.75
CA ILE A 175 2.08 21.83 -7.33
C ILE A 175 2.75 23.08 -6.74
N SER A 176 3.97 23.42 -7.16
CA SER A 176 4.60 24.67 -6.75
C SER A 176 3.79 25.90 -7.18
N GLU A 177 3.24 25.94 -8.39
CA GLU A 177 2.39 27.03 -8.87
C GLU A 177 1.05 27.10 -8.10
N MET A 178 0.50 25.97 -7.65
CA MET A 178 -0.64 25.95 -6.71
C MET A 178 -0.25 26.59 -5.36
N GLY A 179 0.98 26.37 -4.89
CA GLY A 179 1.53 27.04 -3.71
C GLY A 179 1.64 28.56 -3.87
N GLU A 180 2.08 29.05 -5.06
CA GLU A 180 2.12 30.48 -5.36
C GLU A 180 0.70 31.09 -5.42
N LEU A 181 -0.29 30.35 -5.93
CA LEU A 181 -1.70 30.76 -5.88
C LEU A 181 -2.18 30.86 -4.43
N LEU A 182 -1.85 29.88 -3.58
CA LEU A 182 -2.22 29.88 -2.18
C LEU A 182 -1.70 31.13 -1.42
N GLU A 183 -0.49 31.61 -1.75
CA GLU A 183 0.05 32.85 -1.17
C GLU A 183 -0.68 34.11 -1.63
N SER A 184 -1.13 34.15 -2.89
CA SER A 184 -1.76 35.31 -3.50
C SER A 184 -3.28 35.37 -3.33
N ASP A 185 -3.96 34.24 -3.37
CA ASP A 185 -5.42 34.08 -3.22
C ASP A 185 -5.74 32.76 -2.50
N PRO A 186 -5.61 32.73 -1.14
CA PRO A 186 -5.83 31.52 -0.36
C PRO A 186 -7.23 30.92 -0.54
N ASP A 187 -8.26 31.76 -0.77
CA ASP A 187 -9.63 31.31 -0.92
C ASP A 187 -9.87 30.55 -2.22
N ALA A 188 -9.00 30.71 -3.22
CA ALA A 188 -9.06 29.99 -4.47
C ALA A 188 -8.53 28.55 -4.37
N VAL A 189 -7.65 28.26 -3.41
CA VAL A 189 -7.10 26.92 -3.19
C VAL A 189 -8.00 26.15 -2.23
N THR A 190 -9.04 25.53 -2.78
CA THR A 190 -9.92 24.59 -2.07
C THR A 190 -9.61 23.20 -2.57
N LEU A 191 -9.33 22.25 -1.65
CA LEU A 191 -8.83 20.91 -1.95
C LEU A 191 -9.76 19.83 -1.38
N CYS A 192 -10.23 18.94 -2.26
CA CYS A 192 -10.92 17.72 -1.87
C CYS A 192 -9.93 16.56 -1.79
N VAL A 193 -9.97 15.81 -0.69
CA VAL A 193 -9.06 14.68 -0.43
C VAL A 193 -9.82 13.52 0.21
N GLU A 194 -9.29 12.32 0.08
CA GLU A 194 -9.80 11.20 0.84
C GLU A 194 -9.17 11.12 2.25
N SER A 195 -9.70 10.26 3.11
CA SER A 195 -9.35 10.24 4.52
C SER A 195 -7.91 9.79 4.80
N GLU A 196 -7.38 8.80 4.05
CA GLU A 196 -6.00 8.35 4.20
C GLU A 196 -5.02 9.42 3.73
N PHE A 197 -5.23 10.01 2.54
CA PHE A 197 -4.41 11.10 2.04
C PHE A 197 -4.37 12.29 2.99
N SER A 198 -5.50 12.61 3.64
CA SER A 198 -5.57 13.72 4.61
C SER A 198 -4.71 13.53 5.86
N ALA A 199 -4.26 12.30 6.15
CA ALA A 199 -3.62 11.94 7.42
C ALA A 199 -2.23 11.29 7.28
N ARG A 200 -1.87 10.77 6.11
CA ARG A 200 -0.62 10.03 5.88
C ARG A 200 0.56 10.96 5.60
N ASP A 201 1.78 10.52 5.96
CA ASP A 201 3.02 11.27 5.71
C ASP A 201 3.36 11.38 4.20
N ASP A 202 2.88 10.44 3.37
CA ASP A 202 2.95 10.48 1.90
C ASP A 202 1.72 11.14 1.25
N GLY A 203 0.86 11.75 2.05
CA GLY A 203 -0.33 12.49 1.65
C GLY A 203 -0.23 14.00 1.90
N LEU A 204 -1.36 14.60 2.30
CA LEU A 204 -1.46 16.06 2.48
C LEU A 204 -0.44 16.63 3.46
N PRO A 205 -0.25 16.07 4.68
CA PRO A 205 0.72 16.64 5.63
C PRO A 205 2.15 16.66 5.09
N GLY A 206 2.59 15.58 4.44
CA GLY A 206 3.92 15.51 3.86
C GLY A 206 4.08 16.40 2.63
N MET A 207 3.06 16.51 1.78
CA MET A 207 3.05 17.42 0.63
C MET A 207 3.18 18.88 1.10
N GLU A 208 2.43 19.27 2.12
CA GLU A 208 2.51 20.62 2.69
C GLU A 208 3.91 20.92 3.25
N GLU A 209 4.52 19.98 3.98
CA GLU A 209 5.87 20.12 4.50
C GLU A 209 6.92 20.22 3.39
N HIS A 210 6.83 19.34 2.39
CA HIS A 210 7.80 19.26 1.30
C HIS A 210 7.77 20.50 0.39
N TYR A 211 6.58 20.97 0.04
CA TYR A 211 6.38 22.15 -0.78
C TYR A 211 6.45 23.47 0.00
N GLY A 212 6.49 23.40 1.35
CA GLY A 212 6.53 24.57 2.22
C GLY A 212 5.23 25.40 2.18
N ILE A 213 4.09 24.74 1.97
CA ILE A 213 2.75 25.34 1.90
C ILE A 213 1.92 24.90 3.10
N GLU A 214 0.85 25.63 3.41
CA GLU A 214 -0.13 25.29 4.44
C GLU A 214 -1.52 25.68 3.91
N ILE A 215 -2.31 24.69 3.49
CA ILE A 215 -3.67 24.91 3.01
C ILE A 215 -4.58 25.12 4.24
N PRO A 216 -5.32 26.26 4.31
CA PRO A 216 -6.18 26.50 5.47
C PRO A 216 -7.15 25.34 5.67
N GLY A 217 -7.26 24.81 6.89
CA GLY A 217 -8.10 23.64 7.18
C GLY A 217 -9.59 23.82 6.82
N GLY A 218 -10.06 25.08 6.68
CA GLY A 218 -11.40 25.37 6.16
C GLY A 218 -11.54 25.19 4.64
N ASN A 219 -10.43 25.07 3.94
CA ASN A 219 -10.37 24.87 2.49
C ASN A 219 -10.13 23.41 2.11
N VAL A 220 -9.92 22.53 3.08
CA VAL A 220 -9.77 21.08 2.86
C VAL A 220 -11.11 20.40 3.17
N THR A 221 -11.61 19.62 2.23
CA THR A 221 -12.84 18.83 2.37
C THR A 221 -12.51 17.35 2.19
N VAL A 222 -12.82 16.55 3.21
CA VAL A 222 -12.64 15.09 3.14
C VAL A 222 -13.89 14.46 2.53
N LEU A 223 -13.70 13.68 1.47
CA LEU A 223 -14.75 12.99 0.71
C LEU A 223 -14.34 11.54 0.45
N ASP A 224 -15.31 10.72 0.05
CA ASP A 224 -15.00 9.39 -0.49
C ASP A 224 -14.27 9.52 -1.84
N THR A 225 -13.28 8.65 -2.10
CA THR A 225 -12.42 8.66 -3.30
C THR A 225 -13.21 8.86 -4.60
N GLY A 226 -14.29 8.09 -4.81
CA GLY A 226 -15.12 8.19 -6.01
C GLY A 226 -15.84 9.53 -6.18
N VAL A 227 -16.04 10.31 -5.12
CA VAL A 227 -16.76 11.59 -5.14
C VAL A 227 -15.80 12.75 -5.49
N ILE A 228 -14.53 12.65 -5.13
CA ILE A 228 -13.52 13.72 -5.32
C ILE A 228 -13.43 14.18 -6.78
N TYR A 229 -13.38 13.22 -7.71
CA TYR A 229 -13.22 13.52 -9.15
C TYR A 229 -14.38 14.38 -9.69
N GLY A 230 -15.61 14.01 -9.35
CA GLY A 230 -16.81 14.78 -9.72
C GLY A 230 -16.84 16.14 -9.04
N ALA A 231 -16.56 16.21 -7.76
CA ALA A 231 -16.51 17.46 -7.00
C ALA A 231 -15.46 18.44 -7.57
N THR A 232 -14.30 17.92 -8.00
CA THR A 232 -13.24 18.69 -8.66
C THR A 232 -13.63 19.16 -10.06
N ALA A 233 -14.25 18.28 -10.85
CA ALA A 233 -14.74 18.63 -12.18
C ALA A 233 -15.81 19.72 -12.14
N ASP A 234 -16.76 19.61 -11.21
CA ASP A 234 -17.88 20.55 -11.01
C ASP A 234 -17.46 21.81 -10.21
N ARG A 235 -16.26 21.82 -9.61
CA ARG A 235 -15.75 22.87 -8.75
C ARG A 235 -16.62 23.13 -7.52
N ASP A 236 -17.26 22.09 -7.03
CA ASP A 236 -18.18 22.13 -5.87
C ASP A 236 -17.93 20.93 -4.94
N PRO A 237 -17.31 21.12 -3.79
CA PRO A 237 -16.86 22.39 -3.18
C PRO A 237 -15.40 22.79 -3.52
N CYS A 238 -14.67 22.03 -4.35
CA CYS A 238 -13.24 22.18 -4.48
C CYS A 238 -12.78 22.53 -5.91
N ASN A 239 -11.83 23.45 -6.02
CA ASN A 239 -11.13 23.73 -7.28
C ASN A 239 -10.05 22.69 -7.60
N PHE A 240 -9.50 22.05 -6.56
CA PHE A 240 -8.47 21.02 -6.65
C PHE A 240 -8.96 19.74 -5.97
N GLY A 241 -8.48 18.59 -6.44
CA GLY A 241 -8.76 17.30 -5.85
C GLY A 241 -7.55 16.39 -5.87
N GLU A 242 -7.38 15.62 -4.83
CA GLU A 242 -6.46 14.50 -4.85
C GLU A 242 -6.99 13.43 -5.78
N VAL A 243 -6.10 12.83 -6.56
CA VAL A 243 -6.42 11.77 -7.54
C VAL A 243 -5.36 10.66 -7.51
N PHE A 244 -5.78 9.48 -7.92
CA PHE A 244 -4.87 8.39 -8.30
C PHE A 244 -4.59 8.48 -9.79
N THR A 245 -3.30 8.48 -10.20
CA THR A 245 -2.91 8.79 -11.59
C THR A 245 -3.35 7.77 -12.63
N THR A 246 -3.71 6.55 -12.21
CA THR A 246 -4.28 5.50 -13.08
C THR A 246 -5.81 5.50 -13.12
N ASP A 247 -6.48 6.46 -12.46
CA ASP A 247 -7.94 6.50 -12.42
C ASP A 247 -8.55 7.00 -13.73
N GLY A 248 -9.44 6.19 -14.31
CA GLY A 248 -10.08 6.49 -15.59
C GLY A 248 -10.97 7.75 -15.57
N ARG A 249 -11.44 8.20 -14.41
CA ARG A 249 -12.23 9.44 -14.25
C ARG A 249 -11.42 10.69 -14.61
N ILE A 250 -10.09 10.67 -14.53
CA ILE A 250 -9.23 11.76 -14.97
C ILE A 250 -9.51 12.09 -16.44
N ALA A 251 -9.46 11.08 -17.29
CA ALA A 251 -9.73 11.25 -18.72
C ALA A 251 -11.22 11.48 -19.01
N ALA A 252 -12.11 10.75 -18.32
CA ALA A 252 -13.56 10.85 -18.53
C ALA A 252 -14.13 12.24 -18.18
N LEU A 253 -13.56 12.92 -17.18
CA LEU A 253 -13.97 14.24 -16.71
C LEU A 253 -13.05 15.38 -17.22
N ASP A 254 -12.11 15.08 -18.11
CA ASP A 254 -11.14 16.04 -18.67
C ASP A 254 -10.40 16.84 -17.58
N LEU A 255 -9.97 16.13 -16.51
CA LEU A 255 -9.22 16.74 -15.43
C LEU A 255 -7.75 16.93 -15.85
N LYS A 256 -7.16 18.03 -15.41
CA LYS A 256 -5.75 18.31 -15.55
C LYS A 256 -5.04 17.93 -14.23
N VAL A 257 -4.15 16.96 -14.30
CA VAL A 257 -3.24 16.62 -13.19
C VAL A 257 -2.08 17.61 -13.21
N LEU A 258 -1.75 18.17 -12.06
CA LEU A 258 -0.58 19.01 -11.85
C LEU A 258 0.68 18.15 -11.80
N GLU A 259 1.78 18.69 -12.33
CA GLU A 259 3.09 18.06 -12.21
C GLU A 259 3.59 18.16 -10.76
N ASP A 260 4.05 17.05 -10.20
CA ASP A 260 4.82 16.99 -8.96
C ASP A 260 6.27 17.42 -9.25
N ASP A 261 6.48 18.72 -9.40
CA ASP A 261 7.73 19.33 -9.88
C ASP A 261 8.89 19.27 -8.88
N GLN A 262 8.62 18.85 -7.63
CA GLN A 262 9.62 18.60 -6.61
C GLN A 262 9.79 17.10 -6.26
N ALA A 263 9.09 16.20 -6.98
CA ALA A 263 9.16 14.75 -6.83
C ALA A 263 8.90 14.30 -5.37
N PHE A 264 7.82 14.78 -4.80
CA PHE A 264 7.38 14.41 -3.44
C PHE A 264 6.77 13.01 -3.39
N PHE A 265 5.87 12.69 -4.33
CA PHE A 265 5.15 11.43 -4.28
C PHE A 265 6.07 10.25 -4.63
N PRO A 266 6.12 9.20 -3.79
CA PRO A 266 6.89 8.01 -4.08
C PRO A 266 6.30 7.21 -5.25
N LEU A 267 7.04 6.19 -5.69
CA LEU A 267 6.54 5.22 -6.64
C LEU A 267 5.61 4.22 -5.93
N TYR A 268 4.46 3.95 -6.53
CA TYR A 268 3.46 3.00 -6.04
C TYR A 268 3.25 1.87 -7.06
N ASN A 269 4.34 1.13 -7.37
CA ASN A 269 4.20 -0.10 -8.15
C ASN A 269 3.51 -1.16 -7.29
N VAL A 270 2.57 -1.85 -7.89
CA VAL A 270 1.74 -2.85 -7.19
C VAL A 270 2.35 -4.24 -7.34
N SER A 271 2.26 -5.03 -6.28
CA SER A 271 2.75 -6.41 -6.26
C SER A 271 1.78 -7.32 -5.51
N PRO A 272 1.60 -8.58 -5.95
CA PRO A 272 0.90 -9.58 -5.14
C PRO A 272 1.70 -9.90 -3.89
N VAL A 273 1.04 -9.91 -2.73
CA VAL A 273 1.69 -10.22 -1.44
C VAL A 273 1.00 -11.40 -0.78
N PHE A 274 1.78 -12.37 -0.33
CA PHE A 274 1.31 -13.60 0.28
C PHE A 274 1.88 -13.80 1.68
N VAL A 275 1.13 -14.48 2.54
CA VAL A 275 1.61 -14.93 3.86
C VAL A 275 2.63 -16.07 3.72
N GLU A 276 3.47 -16.27 4.76
CA GLU A 276 4.52 -17.30 4.78
C GLU A 276 3.99 -18.72 4.55
N SER A 277 2.79 -19.05 5.04
CA SER A 277 2.18 -20.36 4.83
C SER A 277 1.93 -20.67 3.36
N ALA A 278 1.35 -19.74 2.61
CA ALA A 278 1.12 -19.87 1.18
C ALA A 278 2.44 -19.88 0.39
N TRP A 279 3.39 -19.02 0.76
CA TRP A 279 4.71 -18.98 0.15
C TRP A 279 5.48 -20.30 0.32
N THR A 280 5.55 -20.80 1.53
CA THR A 280 6.31 -22.04 1.87
C THR A 280 5.76 -23.26 1.15
N GLU A 281 4.48 -23.28 0.84
CA GLU A 281 3.83 -24.40 0.15
C GLU A 281 3.80 -24.22 -1.37
N TYR A 282 3.46 -23.00 -1.87
CA TYR A 282 3.15 -22.73 -3.27
C TYR A 282 4.01 -21.63 -3.92
N GLY A 283 4.96 -21.00 -3.21
CA GLY A 283 5.60 -19.74 -3.62
C GLY A 283 6.08 -19.70 -5.06
N GLN A 284 6.85 -20.71 -5.52
CA GLN A 284 7.32 -20.77 -6.90
C GLN A 284 6.16 -20.92 -7.90
N THR A 285 5.14 -21.73 -7.57
CA THR A 285 3.97 -21.93 -8.41
C THR A 285 3.14 -20.64 -8.51
N LEU A 286 3.04 -19.88 -7.42
CA LEU A 286 2.42 -18.56 -7.43
C LEU A 286 3.21 -17.55 -8.27
N GLU A 287 4.55 -17.52 -8.17
CA GLU A 287 5.37 -16.68 -9.04
C GLU A 287 5.16 -17.00 -10.53
N GLU A 288 5.16 -18.27 -10.90
CA GLU A 288 4.93 -18.72 -12.28
C GLU A 288 3.53 -18.34 -12.78
N LEU A 289 2.52 -18.32 -11.89
CA LEU A 289 1.14 -17.96 -12.21
C LEU A 289 0.96 -16.45 -12.37
N TYR A 290 1.51 -15.64 -11.46
CA TYR A 290 1.30 -14.18 -11.41
C TYR A 290 2.23 -13.39 -12.32
N ALA A 291 3.46 -13.84 -12.56
CA ALA A 291 4.46 -13.08 -13.32
C ALA A 291 3.99 -12.65 -14.73
N PRO A 292 3.36 -13.52 -15.55
CA PRO A 292 2.87 -13.11 -16.86
C PRO A 292 1.71 -12.10 -16.76
N VAL A 293 0.86 -12.17 -15.75
CA VAL A 293 -0.23 -11.22 -15.49
C VAL A 293 0.33 -9.87 -15.09
N ALA A 294 1.27 -9.84 -14.13
CA ALA A 294 1.92 -8.62 -13.68
C ALA A 294 2.67 -7.89 -14.82
N ALA A 295 3.26 -8.64 -15.74
CA ALA A 295 3.99 -8.09 -16.89
C ALA A 295 3.09 -7.39 -17.93
N GLU A 296 1.79 -7.70 -18.00
CA GLU A 296 0.82 -7.09 -18.91
C GLU A 296 0.05 -5.92 -18.26
N LEU A 297 0.19 -5.73 -16.94
CA LEU A 297 -0.42 -4.62 -16.20
C LEU A 297 0.51 -3.39 -16.23
N ASP A 298 0.47 -2.64 -17.32
CA ASP A 298 1.10 -1.33 -17.47
C ASP A 298 0.12 -0.18 -17.18
N ASP A 299 0.60 1.09 -17.23
CA ASP A 299 -0.21 2.27 -16.93
C ASP A 299 -1.45 2.38 -17.84
N ASP A 300 -1.31 2.12 -19.14
CA ASP A 300 -2.40 2.22 -20.11
C ASP A 300 -3.45 1.10 -19.88
N THR A 301 -2.99 -0.12 -19.63
CA THR A 301 -3.85 -1.26 -19.33
C THR A 301 -4.64 -1.01 -18.05
N MET A 302 -3.96 -0.61 -16.96
CA MET A 302 -4.62 -0.40 -15.68
C MET A 302 -5.60 0.77 -15.74
N ALA A 303 -5.23 1.88 -16.36
CA ALA A 303 -6.14 3.01 -16.57
C ALA A 303 -7.39 2.61 -17.37
N SER A 304 -7.25 1.74 -18.38
CA SER A 304 -8.39 1.21 -19.15
C SER A 304 -9.30 0.33 -18.30
N LEU A 305 -8.74 -0.56 -17.47
CA LEU A 305 -9.54 -1.42 -16.57
C LEU A 305 -10.26 -0.57 -15.52
N ASN A 306 -9.56 0.40 -14.94
CA ASN A 306 -10.14 1.34 -13.98
C ASN A 306 -11.28 2.15 -14.61
N ALA A 307 -11.14 2.61 -15.87
CA ALA A 307 -12.19 3.37 -16.55
C ALA A 307 -13.48 2.56 -16.73
N ARG A 308 -13.39 1.26 -17.04
CA ARG A 308 -14.56 0.37 -17.14
C ARG A 308 -15.35 0.33 -15.84
N VAL A 309 -14.67 0.34 -14.69
CA VAL A 309 -15.32 0.34 -13.38
C VAL A 309 -15.76 1.75 -12.98
N SER A 310 -14.83 2.70 -12.93
CA SER A 310 -15.03 4.02 -12.34
C SER A 310 -15.88 4.97 -13.19
N ALA A 311 -15.79 4.87 -14.53
CA ALA A 311 -16.51 5.73 -15.46
C ALA A 311 -17.71 5.04 -16.13
N ASP A 312 -17.56 3.78 -16.56
CA ASP A 312 -18.62 3.05 -17.27
C ASP A 312 -19.55 2.26 -16.32
N GLY A 313 -19.14 2.07 -15.04
CA GLY A 313 -19.94 1.42 -14.00
C GLY A 313 -20.06 -0.09 -14.16
N GLU A 314 -19.08 -0.74 -14.83
CA GLU A 314 -19.01 -2.18 -14.93
C GLU A 314 -18.62 -2.80 -13.57
N ARG A 315 -18.98 -4.06 -13.36
CA ARG A 315 -18.59 -4.75 -12.13
C ARG A 315 -17.10 -5.13 -12.16
N PRO A 316 -16.31 -4.84 -11.12
CA PRO A 316 -14.88 -5.18 -11.09
C PRO A 316 -14.59 -6.65 -11.41
N ALA A 317 -15.43 -7.58 -10.92
CA ALA A 317 -15.29 -9.01 -11.20
C ALA A 317 -15.45 -9.34 -12.69
N ASP A 318 -16.40 -8.71 -13.39
CA ASP A 318 -16.59 -8.94 -14.83
C ASP A 318 -15.41 -8.36 -15.62
N VAL A 319 -14.94 -7.16 -15.26
CA VAL A 319 -13.77 -6.52 -15.88
C VAL A 319 -12.52 -7.39 -15.75
N ALA A 320 -12.27 -7.96 -14.58
CA ALA A 320 -11.15 -8.85 -14.32
C ALA A 320 -11.21 -10.13 -15.16
N VAL A 321 -12.35 -10.81 -15.16
CA VAL A 321 -12.56 -12.07 -15.92
C VAL A 321 -12.45 -11.84 -17.43
N ASP A 322 -13.05 -10.78 -17.94
CA ASP A 322 -12.99 -10.43 -19.36
C ASP A 322 -11.52 -10.20 -19.79
N TRP A 323 -10.79 -9.37 -19.04
CA TRP A 323 -9.40 -9.05 -19.35
C TRP A 323 -8.49 -10.29 -19.29
N LEU A 324 -8.63 -11.12 -18.27
CA LEU A 324 -7.85 -12.37 -18.15
C LEU A 324 -8.16 -13.33 -19.30
N THR A 325 -9.44 -13.45 -19.70
CA THR A 325 -9.87 -14.33 -20.82
C THR A 325 -9.36 -13.79 -22.17
N GLU A 326 -9.47 -12.47 -22.41
CA GLU A 326 -9.02 -11.83 -23.65
C GLU A 326 -7.52 -11.97 -23.87
N ASN A 327 -6.72 -11.99 -22.78
CA ASN A 327 -5.28 -12.15 -22.81
C ASN A 327 -4.84 -13.62 -22.69
N GLY A 328 -5.79 -14.55 -22.50
CA GLY A 328 -5.52 -15.99 -22.47
C GLY A 328 -4.84 -16.48 -21.19
N PHE A 329 -5.01 -15.76 -20.09
CA PHE A 329 -4.52 -16.15 -18.77
C PHE A 329 -5.41 -17.19 -18.10
N ILE A 330 -6.70 -17.15 -18.40
CA ILE A 330 -7.71 -18.15 -17.98
C ILE A 330 -8.49 -18.66 -19.17
N GLY A 331 -9.11 -19.87 -19.06
CA GLY A 331 -9.77 -20.52 -20.18
C GLY A 331 -11.12 -21.16 -19.90
#